data_d0addfd72acc14e87091eefaf7bc37c7
#
_entry.id   d0addfd72acc14e87091eefaf7bc37c7
#
_cell.length_a   1.000
_cell.length_b   1.000
_cell.length_c   1.000
_cell.angle_alpha   90.00
_cell.angle_beta   90.00
_cell.angle_gamma   90.00
#
_symmetry.space_group_name_H-M   'P 1'
#
loop_
_entity.id
_entity.type
_entity.pdbx_description
1 polymer ?
#
loop_
_entity_poly.entity_id
_entity_poly.type
_entity_poly.pdbx_seq_one_letter_code
_entity_poly.pdbx_strand_id
1 'polypeptide(L)'
;MAGYTIKHRDEFESMEGSGDSTWRLARKALGTSAFGFNLVEIDPGGQIPEHDEEQSGQVELFAILEGDAVMRLDGEEHEAPAGTFASIEPPASRTILNRSDAPVTALLIGVHPAGEYSAPGWA
;
A
#
# COMPACT_ATOMS: atom_id res chain seq x y z
N MET A 1 3.62 14.46 26.44
CA MET A 1 3.54 13.89 25.09
C MET A 1 4.95 13.51 24.63
N ALA A 2 5.15 12.28 24.23
CA ALA A 2 6.48 11.79 23.89
C ALA A 2 6.95 12.16 22.48
N GLY A 3 6.06 12.54 21.59
CA GLY A 3 6.37 12.89 20.20
C GLY A 3 6.49 11.67 19.28
N TYR A 4 6.12 10.49 19.75
CA TYR A 4 6.13 9.27 18.92
C TYR A 4 5.08 8.29 19.40
N THR A 5 4.73 7.36 18.52
CA THR A 5 3.85 6.23 18.81
C THR A 5 4.46 4.98 18.19
N ILE A 6 4.56 3.90 18.96
CA ILE A 6 5.08 2.62 18.50
C ILE A 6 3.99 1.57 18.64
N LYS A 7 3.68 0.87 17.57
CA LYS A 7 2.69 -0.21 17.54
C LYS A 7 3.20 -1.35 16.67
N HIS A 8 2.93 -2.58 17.09
CA HIS A 8 3.09 -3.73 16.22
C HIS A 8 1.85 -3.88 15.34
N ARG A 9 2.00 -4.44 14.16
CA ARG A 9 0.86 -4.59 13.22
C ARG A 9 -0.32 -5.38 13.79
N ASP A 10 -0.07 -6.29 14.73
CA ASP A 10 -1.12 -7.06 15.39
C ASP A 10 -2.02 -6.20 16.28
N GLU A 11 -1.57 -4.98 16.61
CA GLU A 11 -2.34 -4.01 17.38
C GLU A 11 -3.18 -3.09 16.49
N PHE A 12 -3.02 -3.18 15.16
CA PHE A 12 -3.80 -2.36 14.24
C PHE A 12 -5.22 -2.93 14.13
N GLU A 13 -6.19 -2.05 14.18
CA GLU A 13 -7.56 -2.42 13.84
C GLU A 13 -7.60 -2.96 12.42
N SER A 14 -8.33 -4.05 12.20
CA SER A 14 -8.43 -4.66 10.89
C SER A 14 -9.85 -4.56 10.37
N MET A 15 -9.98 -4.55 9.03
CA MET A 15 -11.26 -4.68 8.39
C MET A 15 -11.11 -5.54 7.15
N GLU A 16 -12.14 -6.35 6.86
CA GLU A 16 -12.14 -7.16 5.65
C GLU A 16 -12.45 -6.28 4.44
N GLY A 17 -11.64 -6.41 3.41
CA GLY A 17 -11.90 -5.78 2.13
C GLY A 17 -12.52 -6.78 1.16
N SER A 18 -12.90 -6.29 -0.01
CA SER A 18 -13.32 -7.16 -1.11
C SER A 18 -12.13 -7.93 -1.65
N GLY A 19 -12.38 -9.03 -2.38
CA GLY A 19 -11.32 -9.78 -3.06
C GLY A 19 -10.40 -10.53 -2.11
N ASP A 20 -10.92 -11.06 -1.01
CA ASP A 20 -10.15 -11.86 -0.04
C ASP A 20 -8.91 -11.11 0.47
N SER A 21 -9.12 -9.90 0.90
CA SER A 21 -8.08 -9.06 1.49
C SER A 21 -8.48 -8.59 2.87
N THR A 22 -7.48 -8.40 3.73
CA THR A 22 -7.65 -7.84 5.07
C THR A 22 -6.79 -6.58 5.17
N TRP A 23 -7.43 -5.48 5.51
CA TRP A 23 -6.77 -4.20 5.66
C TRP A 23 -6.46 -3.94 7.11
N ARG A 24 -5.22 -3.59 7.42
CA ARG A 24 -4.79 -3.21 8.77
C ARG A 24 -4.53 -1.72 8.77
N LEU A 25 -5.28 -1.02 9.62
CA LEU A 25 -5.38 0.45 9.59
C LEU A 25 -4.20 1.10 10.33
N ALA A 26 -3.04 1.10 9.67
CA ALA A 26 -1.79 1.56 10.24
C ALA A 26 -1.79 3.04 10.57
N ARG A 27 -2.28 3.89 9.66
CA ARG A 27 -2.35 5.33 9.87
C ARG A 27 -3.16 5.67 11.11
N LYS A 28 -4.32 5.03 11.24
CA LYS A 28 -5.22 5.25 12.37
C LYS A 28 -4.55 4.85 13.69
N ALA A 29 -3.88 3.70 13.71
CA ALA A 29 -3.22 3.20 14.91
C ALA A 29 -2.07 4.12 15.36
N LEU A 30 -1.31 4.65 14.40
CA LEU A 30 -0.14 5.49 14.70
C LEU A 30 -0.49 6.97 14.85
N GLY A 31 -1.72 7.37 14.52
CA GLY A 31 -2.15 8.77 14.64
C GLY A 31 -1.49 9.72 13.67
N THR A 32 -1.07 9.21 12.51
CA THR A 32 -0.41 10.03 11.49
C THR A 32 -1.44 10.77 10.65
N SER A 33 -1.21 12.07 10.41
CA SER A 33 -2.09 12.88 9.57
C SER A 33 -1.43 13.39 8.28
N ALA A 34 -0.11 13.27 8.17
CA ALA A 34 0.63 13.83 7.05
C ALA A 34 0.48 13.04 5.75
N PHE A 35 0.23 11.75 5.83
CA PHE A 35 0.05 10.87 4.68
C PHE A 35 -0.79 9.67 5.08
N GLY A 36 -1.42 9.04 4.08
CA GLY A 36 -2.18 7.81 4.31
C GLY A 36 -1.28 6.60 4.17
N PHE A 37 -1.48 5.59 5.01
CA PHE A 37 -0.80 4.31 4.82
C PHE A 37 -1.54 3.21 5.57
N ASN A 38 -1.51 2.03 4.96
CA ASN A 38 -2.10 0.83 5.53
C ASN A 38 -1.29 -0.38 5.11
N LEU A 39 -1.45 -1.45 5.87
CA LEU A 39 -1.04 -2.76 5.40
C LEU A 39 -2.25 -3.44 4.79
N VAL A 40 -2.03 -4.25 3.77
CA VAL A 40 -3.05 -5.14 3.26
C VAL A 40 -2.47 -6.54 3.18
N GLU A 41 -3.25 -7.50 3.65
CA GLU A 41 -2.92 -8.92 3.57
C GLU A 41 -3.87 -9.54 2.57
N ILE A 42 -3.34 -10.18 1.54
CA ILE A 42 -4.12 -10.73 0.43
C ILE A 42 -3.97 -12.24 0.45
N ASP A 43 -5.09 -12.94 0.62
CA ASP A 43 -5.12 -14.40 0.62
C ASP A 43 -4.81 -14.94 -0.78
N PRO A 44 -4.39 -16.23 -0.88
CA PRO A 44 -4.23 -16.85 -2.18
C PRO A 44 -5.47 -16.72 -3.04
N GLY A 45 -5.29 -16.26 -4.29
CA GLY A 45 -6.38 -16.00 -5.22
C GLY A 45 -7.05 -14.64 -5.03
N GLY A 46 -6.64 -13.87 -4.04
CA GLY A 46 -7.24 -12.57 -3.75
C GLY A 46 -6.63 -11.42 -4.53
N GLN A 47 -7.23 -10.27 -4.34
CA GLN A 47 -6.86 -9.05 -5.06
C GLN A 47 -7.45 -7.84 -4.34
N ILE A 48 -6.75 -6.71 -4.35
CA ILE A 48 -7.33 -5.44 -3.91
C ILE A 48 -8.12 -4.80 -5.05
N PRO A 49 -9.05 -3.86 -4.77
CA PRO A 49 -9.80 -3.19 -5.83
C PRO A 49 -8.90 -2.50 -6.84
N GLU A 50 -9.13 -2.72 -8.11
CA GLU A 50 -8.42 -2.03 -9.18
C GLU A 50 -9.04 -0.66 -9.38
N HIS A 51 -8.21 0.40 -9.29
CA HIS A 51 -8.70 1.78 -9.32
C HIS A 51 -7.57 2.72 -9.71
N ASP A 52 -7.92 3.96 -10.00
CA ASP A 52 -6.97 5.06 -10.10
C ASP A 52 -7.24 6.10 -9.00
N GLU A 53 -6.42 7.11 -8.94
CA GLU A 53 -6.53 8.18 -7.95
C GLU A 53 -6.68 9.55 -8.60
N GLU A 54 -7.25 9.61 -9.81
CA GLU A 54 -7.45 10.87 -10.52
C GLU A 54 -8.25 11.87 -9.70
N GLN A 55 -9.29 11.42 -9.02
CA GLN A 55 -10.16 12.31 -8.24
C GLN A 55 -9.47 12.85 -7.00
N SER A 56 -8.71 12.02 -6.30
CA SER A 56 -8.00 12.43 -5.10
C SER A 56 -6.67 13.13 -5.40
N GLY A 57 -6.09 12.87 -6.57
CA GLY A 57 -4.79 13.42 -6.94
C GLY A 57 -3.64 12.83 -6.14
N GLN A 58 -3.84 11.68 -5.48
CA GLN A 58 -2.80 11.08 -4.66
C GLN A 58 -1.79 10.28 -5.49
N VAL A 59 -0.53 10.46 -5.15
CA VAL A 59 0.53 9.54 -5.57
C VAL A 59 0.52 8.39 -4.56
N GLU A 60 0.57 7.16 -5.04
CA GLU A 60 0.66 6.00 -4.17
C GLU A 60 1.99 5.27 -4.32
N LEU A 61 2.47 4.76 -3.21
CA LEU A 61 3.61 3.86 -3.19
C LEU A 61 3.12 2.51 -2.69
N PHE A 62 3.42 1.47 -3.47
CA PHE A 62 3.16 0.08 -3.06
C PHE A 62 4.49 -0.59 -2.75
N ALA A 63 4.55 -1.34 -1.66
CA ALA A 63 5.72 -2.15 -1.33
C ALA A 63 5.25 -3.54 -0.91
N ILE A 64 5.78 -4.57 -1.55
CA ILE A 64 5.49 -5.94 -1.16
C ILE A 64 6.47 -6.33 -0.06
N LEU A 65 5.95 -6.60 1.12
CA LEU A 65 6.76 -6.95 2.30
C LEU A 65 6.94 -8.45 2.45
N GLU A 66 5.92 -9.23 2.09
CA GLU A 66 5.94 -10.70 2.23
C GLU A 66 5.19 -11.32 1.05
N GLY A 67 5.66 -12.48 0.61
CA GLY A 67 4.99 -13.26 -0.43
C GLY A 67 5.39 -12.87 -1.84
N ASP A 68 4.68 -13.46 -2.80
CA ASP A 68 4.90 -13.24 -4.23
C ASP A 68 3.60 -12.70 -4.84
N ALA A 69 3.62 -11.46 -5.24
CA ALA A 69 2.45 -10.79 -5.80
C ALA A 69 2.63 -10.53 -7.30
N VAL A 70 1.56 -10.07 -7.92
CA VAL A 70 1.55 -9.48 -9.25
C VAL A 70 0.97 -8.09 -9.11
N MET A 71 1.63 -7.09 -9.65
CA MET A 71 1.06 -5.74 -9.76
C MET A 71 0.55 -5.54 -11.17
N ARG A 72 -0.70 -5.12 -11.31
CA ARG A 72 -1.22 -4.68 -12.60
C ARG A 72 -1.31 -3.18 -12.58
N LEU A 73 -0.51 -2.54 -13.43
CA LEU A 73 -0.39 -1.08 -13.49
C LEU A 73 -0.76 -0.65 -14.92
N ASP A 74 -1.86 0.08 -15.04
CA ASP A 74 -2.38 0.51 -16.34
C ASP A 74 -2.58 -0.67 -17.31
N GLY A 75 -3.06 -1.79 -16.79
CA GLY A 75 -3.32 -3.00 -17.55
C GLY A 75 -2.11 -3.88 -17.80
N GLU A 76 -0.91 -3.44 -17.45
CA GLU A 76 0.31 -4.20 -17.63
C GLU A 76 0.67 -4.94 -16.34
N GLU A 77 0.92 -6.24 -16.44
CA GLU A 77 1.22 -7.08 -15.28
C GLU A 77 2.72 -7.23 -15.06
N HIS A 78 3.13 -7.08 -13.81
CA HIS A 78 4.52 -7.19 -13.39
C HIS A 78 4.63 -8.16 -12.23
N GLU A 79 5.59 -9.06 -12.28
CA GLU A 79 5.91 -9.89 -11.11
C GLU A 79 6.43 -8.99 -10.00
N ALA A 80 5.91 -9.21 -8.80
CA ALA A 80 6.21 -8.37 -7.65
C ALA A 80 6.44 -9.22 -6.40
N PRO A 81 7.58 -9.91 -6.33
CA PRO A 81 7.95 -10.65 -5.11
C PRO A 81 8.26 -9.68 -3.97
N ALA A 82 8.37 -10.22 -2.75
CA ALA A 82 8.76 -9.42 -1.58
C ALA A 82 10.01 -8.59 -1.88
N GLY A 83 9.99 -7.32 -1.51
CA GLY A 83 11.05 -6.36 -1.83
C GLY A 83 10.79 -5.54 -3.08
N THR A 84 9.66 -5.73 -3.75
CA THR A 84 9.27 -4.92 -4.92
C THR A 84 8.56 -3.65 -4.46
N PHE A 85 8.95 -2.53 -5.04
CA PHE A 85 8.37 -1.21 -4.77
C PHE A 85 7.87 -0.60 -6.06
N ALA A 86 6.74 0.08 -5.99
CA ALA A 86 6.20 0.82 -7.12
C ALA A 86 5.71 2.19 -6.67
N SER A 87 6.04 3.22 -7.43
CA SER A 87 5.47 4.56 -7.27
C SER A 87 4.48 4.77 -8.41
N ILE A 88 3.27 5.17 -8.08
CA ILE A 88 2.16 5.19 -9.04
C ILE A 88 1.53 6.58 -9.06
N GLU A 89 1.57 7.21 -10.23
CA GLU A 89 0.95 8.51 -10.42
C GLU A 89 -0.59 8.41 -10.42
N PRO A 90 -1.30 9.49 -10.07
CA PRO A 90 -2.75 9.42 -9.91
C PRO A 90 -3.54 8.82 -11.07
N PRO A 91 -3.25 9.11 -12.36
CA PRO A 91 -4.11 8.59 -13.42
C PRO A 91 -3.88 7.12 -13.78
N ALA A 92 -2.77 6.51 -13.34
CA ALA A 92 -2.52 5.11 -13.65
C ALA A 92 -3.44 4.18 -12.84
N SER A 93 -4.11 3.26 -13.51
CA SER A 93 -4.88 2.22 -12.84
C SER A 93 -3.94 1.26 -12.12
N ARG A 94 -4.32 0.79 -10.94
CA ARG A 94 -3.45 -0.05 -10.13
C ARG A 94 -4.22 -1.09 -9.35
N THR A 95 -3.61 -2.27 -9.20
CA THR A 95 -4.05 -3.29 -8.26
C THR A 95 -2.90 -4.23 -7.91
N ILE A 96 -3.10 -5.02 -6.85
CA ILE A 96 -2.20 -6.09 -6.45
C ILE A 96 -3.00 -7.38 -6.43
N LEU A 97 -2.47 -8.42 -7.11
CA LEU A 97 -3.08 -9.73 -7.16
C LEU A 97 -2.18 -10.74 -6.47
N ASN A 98 -2.79 -11.69 -5.80
CA ASN A 98 -2.06 -12.83 -5.23
C ASN A 98 -2.47 -14.10 -5.97
N ARG A 99 -1.65 -14.51 -6.92
CA ARG A 99 -1.86 -15.76 -7.68
C ARG A 99 -1.06 -16.92 -7.10
N SER A 100 -0.36 -16.69 -6.00
CA SER A 100 0.44 -17.71 -5.32
C SER A 100 -0.43 -18.53 -4.35
N ASP A 101 0.18 -19.50 -3.72
CA ASP A 101 -0.47 -20.36 -2.72
C ASP A 101 -0.18 -19.95 -1.28
N ALA A 102 0.43 -18.79 -1.09
CA ALA A 102 0.75 -18.23 0.23
C ALA A 102 0.26 -16.79 0.35
N PRO A 103 0.08 -16.26 1.57
CA PRO A 103 -0.38 -14.88 1.74
C PRO A 103 0.63 -13.86 1.22
N VAL A 104 0.12 -12.73 0.76
CA VAL A 104 0.91 -11.55 0.38
C VAL A 104 0.62 -10.45 1.38
N THR A 105 1.66 -9.77 1.85
CA THR A 105 1.53 -8.56 2.67
C THR A 105 2.14 -7.39 1.91
N ALA A 106 1.35 -6.34 1.74
CA ALA A 106 1.78 -5.12 1.06
C ALA A 106 1.59 -3.91 1.96
N LEU A 107 2.51 -2.94 1.83
CA LEU A 107 2.39 -1.62 2.43
C LEU A 107 1.93 -0.65 1.34
N LEU A 108 0.89 0.10 1.62
CA LEU A 108 0.33 1.10 0.72
C LEU A 108 0.46 2.47 1.39
N ILE A 109 1.11 3.41 0.69
CA ILE A 109 1.27 4.78 1.15
C ILE A 109 0.64 5.72 0.13
N GLY A 110 -0.25 6.59 0.59
CA GLY A 110 -0.88 7.59 -0.25
C GLY A 110 -0.47 9.00 0.19
N VAL A 111 -0.03 9.80 -0.76
CA VAL A 111 0.41 11.17 -0.49
C VAL A 111 -0.31 12.13 -1.41
N HIS A 112 -0.89 13.16 -0.83
CA HIS A 112 -1.43 14.28 -1.60
C HIS A 112 -0.30 15.27 -1.85
N PRO A 113 0.17 15.43 -3.09
CA PRO A 113 1.33 16.27 -3.35
C PRO A 113 0.96 17.75 -3.15
N ALA A 114 1.38 18.33 -2.03
CA ALA A 114 1.18 19.73 -1.71
C ALA A 114 2.43 20.58 -1.92
N GLY A 115 3.50 20.00 -2.46
CA GLY A 115 4.79 20.64 -2.69
C GLY A 115 5.85 19.60 -2.93
N GLU A 116 7.07 20.04 -3.12
CA GLU A 116 8.19 19.14 -3.36
C GLU A 116 8.82 18.72 -2.03
N TYR A 117 9.19 17.45 -1.95
CA TYR A 117 10.01 16.96 -0.86
C TYR A 117 11.43 17.54 -1.03
N SER A 118 11.92 18.14 0.05
CA SER A 118 13.29 18.67 0.07
C SER A 118 14.23 17.61 0.64
N ALA A 119 14.92 16.92 -0.24
CA ALA A 119 15.83 15.85 0.15
C ALA A 119 17.13 16.41 0.72
N PRO A 120 17.75 15.71 1.71
CA PRO A 120 19.12 16.02 2.10
C PRO A 120 20.06 15.70 0.93
N GLY A 121 21.28 16.26 0.97
CA GLY A 121 22.21 16.17 -0.17
C GLY A 121 22.65 14.76 -0.56
N TRP A 122 22.45 13.75 0.31
CA TRP A 122 22.81 12.37 0.03
C TRP A 122 21.67 11.55 -0.58
N ALA A 123 20.48 12.12 -0.68
CA ALA A 123 19.27 11.37 -1.10
C ALA A 123 18.69 11.85 -2.42
#